data_19dc5e81e00cc13fd5210c5c32b002ee
#
_entry.id   19dc5e81e00cc13fd5210c5c32b002ee
#
_cell.length_a   1.000
_cell.length_b   1.000
_cell.length_c   1.000
_cell.angle_alpha   90.00
_cell.angle_beta   90.00
_cell.angle_gamma   90.00
#
_symmetry.space_group_name_H-M   'P 1'
#
loop_
_entity.id
_entity.type
_entity.pdbx_description
1 polymer ?
#
loop_
_entity_poly.entity_id
_entity_poly.type
_entity_poly.pdbx_seq_one_letter_code
_entity_poly.pdbx_strand_id
1 'polypeptide(L)'
;MCIRDSVKENRAWFAKYIVNHDETPEMVAFKIYGQAQYHWVVLLFNQITNPYYGWPLKQRDFYAFVNDKYANPSAVHHYEIPQESGNTNIKIKVESTVAGAVEVTNLEYEEEVQKTLREIRILKPSYLGQFRTEFETLIDNNAV
;
A
#
# COMPACT_ATOMS: atom_id res chain seq x y z
N MET A 1 2.91 25.51 0.97
CA MET A 1 1.89 24.46 1.18
C MET A 1 1.89 23.57 -0.05
N CYS A 2 2.21 22.30 0.11
CA CYS A 2 2.24 21.40 -1.05
C CYS A 2 0.80 20.97 -1.38
N ILE A 3 0.39 20.97 -2.64
CA ILE A 3 -0.94 20.46 -3.09
C ILE A 3 -1.22 19.08 -2.49
N ARG A 4 -0.19 18.25 -2.41
CA ARG A 4 -0.25 16.94 -1.79
C ARG A 4 -0.79 16.96 -0.35
N ASP A 5 -0.44 17.97 0.44
CA ASP A 5 -0.79 18.00 1.85
C ASP A 5 -2.23 18.53 2.04
N SER A 6 -2.64 19.54 1.29
CA SER A 6 -4.02 20.05 1.33
C SER A 6 -5.04 19.03 0.78
N VAL A 7 -4.63 18.22 -0.20
CA VAL A 7 -5.48 17.16 -0.77
C VAL A 7 -5.54 15.94 0.16
N LYS A 8 -4.45 15.62 0.89
CA LYS A 8 -4.45 14.49 1.86
C LYS A 8 -5.40 14.67 3.03
N GLU A 9 -5.63 15.89 3.46
CA GLU A 9 -6.50 16.18 4.61
C GLU A 9 -7.98 16.02 4.26
N ASN A 10 -8.35 16.14 2.99
CA ASN A 10 -9.74 16.04 2.58
C ASN A 10 -10.14 14.62 2.17
N ARG A 11 -10.66 13.86 3.15
CA ARG A 11 -11.14 12.48 2.95
C ARG A 11 -12.22 12.34 1.87
N ALA A 12 -12.90 13.42 1.50
CA ALA A 12 -13.94 13.41 0.47
C ALA A 12 -13.39 13.14 -0.93
N TRP A 13 -12.12 13.45 -1.20
CA TRP A 13 -11.49 13.34 -2.52
C TRP A 13 -10.93 11.95 -2.82
N PHE A 14 -10.78 11.13 -1.79
CA PHE A 14 -10.19 9.80 -1.91
C PHE A 14 -11.21 8.68 -1.76
N ALA A 15 -10.89 7.57 -2.38
CA ALA A 15 -11.50 6.29 -2.13
C ALA A 15 -10.41 5.28 -1.72
N LYS A 16 -10.76 4.33 -0.88
CA LYS A 16 -9.92 3.16 -0.63
C LYS A 16 -10.01 2.21 -1.82
N TYR A 17 -8.89 1.65 -2.22
CA TYR A 17 -8.81 0.65 -3.24
C TYR A 17 -7.91 -0.49 -2.77
N ILE A 18 -8.31 -1.71 -3.01
CA ILE A 18 -7.51 -2.90 -2.73
C ILE A 18 -6.95 -3.40 -4.05
N VAL A 19 -5.64 -3.32 -4.19
CA VAL A 19 -4.93 -3.81 -5.37
C VAL A 19 -5.10 -5.32 -5.47
N ASN A 20 -5.63 -5.81 -6.60
CA ASN A 20 -5.76 -7.24 -6.84
C ASN A 20 -4.39 -7.88 -7.10
N HIS A 21 -4.37 -9.22 -7.09
CA HIS A 21 -3.16 -9.95 -7.45
C HIS A 21 -2.71 -9.57 -8.85
N ASP A 22 -1.40 -9.33 -8.98
CA ASP A 22 -0.71 -9.01 -10.23
C ASP A 22 -1.13 -7.70 -10.94
N GLU A 23 -1.98 -6.86 -10.31
CA GLU A 23 -2.28 -5.52 -10.84
C GLU A 23 -1.06 -4.59 -10.72
N THR A 24 -0.74 -3.93 -11.82
CA THR A 24 0.29 -2.87 -11.85
C THR A 24 -0.35 -1.48 -11.65
N PRO A 25 0.44 -0.44 -11.29
CA PRO A 25 -0.08 0.92 -11.16
C PRO A 25 -0.79 1.42 -12.43
N GLU A 26 -0.28 1.03 -13.61
CA GLU A 26 -0.84 1.38 -14.91
C GLU A 26 -2.20 0.71 -15.12
N MET A 27 -2.35 -0.55 -14.71
CA MET A 27 -3.62 -1.27 -14.78
C MET A 27 -4.67 -0.64 -13.86
N VAL A 28 -4.28 -0.28 -12.64
CA VAL A 28 -5.16 0.43 -11.70
C VAL A 28 -5.56 1.79 -12.27
N ALA A 29 -4.62 2.56 -12.80
CA ALA A 29 -4.90 3.85 -13.41
C ALA A 29 -5.84 3.72 -14.61
N PHE A 30 -5.62 2.74 -15.47
CA PHE A 30 -6.51 2.48 -16.61
C PHE A 30 -7.93 2.13 -16.15
N LYS A 31 -8.06 1.27 -15.14
CA LYS A 31 -9.34 0.83 -14.58
C LYS A 31 -10.14 1.97 -13.94
N ILE A 32 -9.46 2.89 -13.24
CA ILE A 32 -10.08 3.97 -12.49
C ILE A 32 -10.28 5.24 -13.32
N TYR A 33 -9.28 5.61 -14.12
CA TYR A 33 -9.25 6.87 -14.87
C TYR A 33 -9.44 6.70 -16.37
N GLY A 34 -9.51 5.45 -16.87
CA GLY A 34 -9.61 5.14 -18.30
C GLY A 34 -8.31 5.31 -19.09
N GLN A 35 -7.23 5.71 -18.45
CA GLN A 35 -5.93 5.95 -19.09
C GLN A 35 -4.77 5.52 -18.18
N ALA A 36 -3.90 4.66 -18.70
CA ALA A 36 -2.75 4.13 -17.98
C ALA A 36 -1.70 5.19 -17.62
N GLN A 37 -1.64 6.29 -18.39
CA GLN A 37 -0.70 7.40 -18.15
C GLN A 37 -0.87 8.05 -16.77
N TYR A 38 -2.03 7.93 -16.12
CA TYR A 38 -2.26 8.47 -14.78
C TYR A 38 -1.74 7.59 -13.63
N HIS A 39 -0.93 6.56 -13.93
CA HIS A 39 -0.29 5.73 -12.90
C HIS A 39 0.53 6.56 -11.90
N TRP A 40 1.16 7.66 -12.37
CA TRP A 40 1.91 8.57 -11.50
C TRP A 40 1.04 9.23 -10.42
N VAL A 41 -0.25 9.48 -10.70
CA VAL A 41 -1.21 10.01 -9.71
C VAL A 41 -1.39 8.98 -8.60
N VAL A 42 -1.59 7.71 -8.96
CA VAL A 42 -1.74 6.61 -8.00
C VAL A 42 -0.50 6.51 -7.11
N LEU A 43 0.69 6.51 -7.70
CA LEU A 43 1.96 6.42 -6.97
C LEU A 43 2.18 7.63 -6.06
N LEU A 44 1.93 8.85 -6.57
CA LEU A 44 2.13 10.10 -5.83
C LEU A 44 1.27 10.16 -4.56
N PHE A 45 -0.02 9.81 -4.66
CA PHE A 45 -0.93 9.87 -3.51
C PHE A 45 -0.65 8.81 -2.45
N ASN A 46 0.00 7.71 -2.83
CA ASN A 46 0.45 6.67 -1.90
C ASN A 46 1.92 6.84 -1.46
N GLN A 47 2.58 7.94 -1.88
CA GLN A 47 3.99 8.23 -1.55
C GLN A 47 4.97 7.15 -2.01
N ILE A 48 4.62 6.46 -3.07
CA ILE A 48 5.45 5.42 -3.65
C ILE A 48 6.44 6.08 -4.60
N THR A 49 7.66 6.28 -4.14
CA THR A 49 8.76 6.84 -4.95
C THR A 49 9.43 5.77 -5.80
N ASN A 50 9.45 4.54 -5.31
CA ASN A 50 9.98 3.39 -6.04
C ASN A 50 8.94 2.27 -6.12
N PRO A 51 8.32 2.04 -7.28
CA PRO A 51 7.30 1.02 -7.46
C PRO A 51 7.80 -0.42 -7.20
N TYR A 52 9.09 -0.68 -7.36
CA TYR A 52 9.65 -2.02 -7.13
C TYR A 52 9.60 -2.45 -5.67
N TYR A 53 9.61 -1.50 -4.72
CA TYR A 53 9.58 -1.78 -3.29
C TYR A 53 8.29 -1.31 -2.60
N GLY A 54 7.63 -0.32 -3.15
CA GLY A 54 6.43 0.28 -2.55
C GLY A 54 5.12 -0.27 -3.10
N TRP A 55 5.15 -1.02 -4.21
CA TRP A 55 3.99 -1.66 -4.80
C TRP A 55 3.93 -3.13 -4.42
N PRO A 56 2.73 -3.73 -4.25
CA PRO A 56 2.61 -5.15 -3.94
C PRO A 56 3.29 -6.02 -5.01
N LEU A 57 4.05 -7.00 -4.58
CA LEU A 57 4.71 -7.95 -5.47
C LEU A 57 3.67 -8.84 -6.18
N LYS A 58 3.99 -9.23 -7.40
CA LYS A 58 3.27 -10.31 -8.08
C LYS A 58 3.47 -11.62 -7.34
N GLN A 59 2.48 -12.49 -7.40
CA GLN A 59 2.51 -13.73 -6.62
C GLN A 59 3.79 -14.54 -6.82
N ARG A 60 4.22 -14.71 -8.05
CA ARG A 60 5.47 -15.43 -8.37
C ARG A 60 6.70 -14.78 -7.75
N ASP A 61 6.78 -13.44 -7.86
CA ASP A 61 7.94 -12.69 -7.39
C ASP A 61 7.94 -12.60 -5.86
N PHE A 62 6.77 -12.62 -5.24
CA PHE A 62 6.62 -12.72 -3.78
C PHE A 62 7.22 -14.01 -3.21
N TYR A 63 6.87 -15.17 -3.78
CA TYR A 63 7.44 -16.43 -3.30
C TYR A 63 8.96 -16.51 -3.57
N ALA A 64 9.43 -15.99 -4.68
CA ALA A 64 10.88 -15.90 -4.96
C ALA A 64 11.57 -15.03 -3.90
N PHE A 65 10.99 -13.86 -3.58
CA PHE A 65 11.50 -12.95 -2.56
C PHE A 65 11.56 -13.61 -1.17
N VAL A 66 10.48 -14.30 -0.75
CA VAL A 66 10.43 -14.97 0.57
C VAL A 66 11.48 -16.08 0.66
N ASN A 67 11.65 -16.89 -0.39
CA ASN A 67 12.64 -17.96 -0.42
C ASN A 67 14.08 -17.44 -0.47
N ASP A 68 14.31 -16.27 -1.05
CA ASP A 68 15.64 -15.63 -1.07
C ASP A 68 15.97 -15.00 0.28
N LYS A 69 14.96 -14.37 0.93
CA LYS A 69 15.13 -13.66 2.20
C LYS A 69 15.28 -14.61 3.41
N TYR A 70 14.55 -15.71 3.41
CA TYR A 70 14.49 -16.64 4.53
C TYR A 70 14.97 -18.03 4.14
N ALA A 71 15.94 -18.57 4.88
CA ALA A 71 16.40 -19.94 4.70
C ALA A 71 15.28 -20.98 4.96
N ASN A 72 14.32 -20.65 5.81
CA ASN A 72 13.12 -21.45 6.06
C ASN A 72 11.89 -20.53 6.17
N PRO A 73 11.06 -20.42 5.13
CA PRO A 73 9.82 -19.63 5.15
C PRO A 73 8.80 -20.07 6.20
N SER A 74 8.81 -21.36 6.57
CA SER A 74 7.90 -21.92 7.58
C SER A 74 8.41 -21.79 9.02
N ALA A 75 9.61 -21.24 9.23
CA ALA A 75 10.10 -20.98 10.57
C ALA A 75 9.31 -19.86 11.25
N VAL A 76 9.21 -19.95 12.58
CA VAL A 76 8.53 -18.94 13.38
C VAL A 76 9.26 -17.61 13.28
N HIS A 77 8.53 -16.56 12.88
CA HIS A 77 9.01 -15.19 12.86
C HIS A 77 8.82 -14.50 14.21
N HIS A 78 7.62 -14.64 14.78
CA HIS A 78 7.27 -14.11 16.10
C HIS A 78 5.95 -14.70 16.59
N TYR A 79 5.56 -14.32 17.82
CA TYR A 79 4.28 -14.70 18.42
C TYR A 79 3.38 -13.49 18.57
N GLU A 80 2.07 -13.68 18.40
CA GLU A 80 1.06 -12.63 18.52
C GLU A 80 -0.10 -13.06 19.39
N ILE A 81 -0.73 -12.10 20.08
CA ILE A 81 -2.04 -12.23 20.69
C ILE A 81 -2.99 -11.17 20.15
N PRO A 82 -4.28 -11.45 19.97
CA PRO A 82 -5.26 -10.42 19.67
C PRO A 82 -5.40 -9.46 20.86
N GLN A 83 -5.56 -8.17 20.57
CA GLN A 83 -5.84 -7.19 21.60
C GLN A 83 -7.26 -7.43 22.13
N GLU A 84 -7.41 -7.69 23.44
CA GLU A 84 -8.71 -7.99 24.06
C GLU A 84 -9.56 -6.75 24.32
N SER A 85 -8.94 -5.56 24.41
CA SER A 85 -9.64 -4.31 24.71
C SER A 85 -10.01 -3.56 23.43
N GLY A 86 -11.30 -3.32 23.24
CA GLY A 86 -11.82 -2.55 22.12
C GLY A 86 -12.18 -3.44 20.91
N ASN A 87 -12.94 -2.85 19.98
CA ASN A 87 -13.33 -3.51 18.72
C ASN A 87 -12.23 -3.29 17.65
N THR A 88 -11.06 -3.87 17.88
CA THR A 88 -9.90 -3.73 17.01
C THR A 88 -9.38 -5.08 16.54
N ASN A 89 -8.87 -5.13 15.30
CA ASN A 89 -8.15 -6.28 14.75
C ASN A 89 -6.63 -6.14 15.01
N ILE A 90 -6.24 -5.38 16.04
CA ILE A 90 -4.84 -5.15 16.37
C ILE A 90 -4.29 -6.39 17.06
N LYS A 91 -3.15 -6.83 16.58
CA LYS A 91 -2.36 -7.92 17.17
C LYS A 91 -1.14 -7.36 17.87
N ILE A 92 -0.82 -7.91 19.02
CA ILE A 92 0.31 -7.48 19.86
C ILE A 92 1.37 -8.56 19.79
N LYS A 93 2.61 -8.17 19.47
CA LYS A 93 3.75 -9.08 19.50
C LYS A 93 4.10 -9.43 20.95
N VAL A 94 4.25 -10.71 21.22
CA VAL A 94 4.53 -11.26 22.55
C VAL A 94 5.61 -12.33 22.49
N GLU A 95 6.08 -12.76 23.65
CA GLU A 95 7.00 -13.90 23.76
C GLU A 95 6.23 -15.23 23.71
N SER A 96 6.93 -16.30 23.35
CA SER A 96 6.36 -17.66 23.26
C SER A 96 5.75 -18.20 24.56
N THR A 97 6.13 -17.62 25.69
CA THR A 97 5.67 -18.01 27.03
C THR A 97 4.28 -17.48 27.39
N VAL A 98 3.75 -16.54 26.62
CA VAL A 98 2.46 -15.91 26.91
C VAL A 98 1.31 -16.86 26.54
N ALA A 99 0.39 -17.06 27.49
CA ALA A 99 -0.77 -17.93 27.26
C ALA A 99 -1.64 -17.39 26.13
N GLY A 100 -2.00 -18.24 25.16
CA GLY A 100 -2.79 -17.85 23.99
C GLY A 100 -1.98 -17.23 22.84
N ALA A 101 -0.66 -17.21 22.95
CA ALA A 101 0.21 -16.75 21.86
C ALA A 101 0.07 -17.67 20.64
N VAL A 102 -0.14 -17.06 19.47
CA VAL A 102 -0.22 -17.72 18.17
C VAL A 102 1.09 -17.53 17.44
N GLU A 103 1.63 -18.59 16.88
CA GLU A 103 2.83 -18.54 16.04
C GLU A 103 2.53 -17.85 14.71
N VAL A 104 3.41 -16.95 14.28
CA VAL A 104 3.40 -16.35 12.95
C VAL A 104 4.68 -16.76 12.25
N THR A 105 4.55 -17.42 11.12
CA THR A 105 5.69 -17.83 10.29
C THR A 105 6.27 -16.68 9.50
N ASN A 106 7.48 -16.83 8.97
CA ASN A 106 8.12 -15.85 8.09
C ASN A 106 7.25 -15.57 6.85
N LEU A 107 6.64 -16.61 6.28
CA LEU A 107 5.74 -16.48 5.14
C LEU A 107 4.49 -15.65 5.49
N GLU A 108 3.81 -15.99 6.57
CA GLU A 108 2.60 -15.27 7.02
C GLU A 108 2.89 -13.80 7.35
N TYR A 109 4.05 -13.52 7.94
CA TYR A 109 4.48 -12.15 8.18
C TYR A 109 4.63 -11.35 6.90
N GLU A 110 5.30 -11.90 5.88
CA GLU A 110 5.47 -11.22 4.60
C GLU A 110 4.13 -11.10 3.83
N GLU A 111 3.23 -12.08 3.94
CA GLU A 111 1.88 -11.98 3.38
C GLU A 111 1.08 -10.82 4.00
N GLU A 112 1.18 -10.60 5.30
CA GLU A 112 0.51 -9.47 5.97
C GLU A 112 1.13 -8.12 5.55
N VAL A 113 2.45 -8.07 5.36
CA VAL A 113 3.12 -6.88 4.76
C VAL A 113 2.58 -6.60 3.36
N GLN A 114 2.49 -7.63 2.50
CA GLN A 114 1.93 -7.46 1.14
C GLN A 114 0.45 -7.03 1.17
N LYS A 115 -0.32 -7.56 2.09
CA LYS A 115 -1.73 -7.18 2.28
C LYS A 115 -1.85 -5.69 2.66
N THR A 116 -0.99 -5.21 3.54
CA THR A 116 -0.94 -3.78 3.89
C THR A 116 -0.59 -2.90 2.68
N LEU A 117 0.36 -3.33 1.85
CA LEU A 117 0.74 -2.62 0.62
C LEU A 117 -0.39 -2.58 -0.43
N ARG A 118 -1.30 -3.57 -0.42
CA ARG A 118 -2.46 -3.60 -1.32
C ARG A 118 -3.54 -2.58 -0.97
N GLU A 119 -3.59 -2.12 0.27
CA GLU A 119 -4.55 -1.09 0.69
C GLU A 119 -4.05 0.29 0.31
N ILE A 120 -4.46 0.77 -0.86
CA ILE A 120 -4.07 2.08 -1.38
C ILE A 120 -5.21 3.08 -1.35
N ARG A 121 -4.84 4.35 -1.47
CA ARG A 121 -5.78 5.46 -1.68
C ARG A 121 -5.71 5.90 -3.13
N ILE A 122 -6.86 6.10 -3.72
CA ILE A 122 -6.98 6.64 -5.08
C ILE A 122 -7.75 7.95 -5.05
N LEU A 123 -7.30 8.91 -5.84
CA LEU A 123 -8.05 10.13 -6.10
C LEU A 123 -9.32 9.77 -6.88
N LYS A 124 -10.48 10.28 -6.48
CA LYS A 124 -11.71 10.03 -7.23
C LYS A 124 -11.62 10.66 -8.63
N PRO A 125 -12.13 9.99 -9.68
CA PRO A 125 -12.03 10.49 -11.06
C PRO A 125 -12.59 11.90 -11.26
N SER A 126 -13.61 12.29 -10.48
CA SER A 126 -14.21 13.62 -10.53
C SER A 126 -13.26 14.77 -10.18
N TYR A 127 -12.19 14.49 -9.42
CA TYR A 127 -11.21 15.48 -9.01
C TYR A 127 -9.91 15.42 -9.83
N LEU A 128 -9.76 14.41 -10.71
CA LEU A 128 -8.55 14.23 -11.50
C LEU A 128 -8.24 15.44 -12.40
N GLY A 129 -9.26 16.02 -13.05
CA GLY A 129 -9.11 17.19 -13.92
C GLY A 129 -8.59 18.41 -13.16
N GLN A 130 -9.21 18.72 -12.02
CA GLN A 130 -8.78 19.82 -11.16
C GLN A 130 -7.35 19.61 -10.66
N PHE A 131 -7.05 18.42 -10.16
CA PHE A 131 -5.73 18.07 -9.65
C PHE A 131 -4.64 18.25 -10.73
N ARG A 132 -4.92 17.78 -11.96
CA ARG A 132 -3.97 17.92 -13.08
C ARG A 132 -3.69 19.37 -13.40
N THR A 133 -4.72 20.21 -13.50
CA THR A 133 -4.55 21.65 -13.78
C THR A 133 -3.72 22.36 -12.70
N GLU A 134 -3.99 22.06 -11.43
CA GLU A 134 -3.23 22.62 -10.31
C GLU A 134 -1.77 22.15 -10.32
N PHE A 135 -1.53 20.87 -10.63
CA PHE A 135 -0.19 20.29 -10.71
C PHE A 135 0.62 20.89 -11.85
N GLU A 136 0.04 21.03 -13.06
CA GLU A 136 0.67 21.70 -14.21
C GLU A 136 1.03 23.16 -13.86
N THR A 137 0.12 23.91 -13.26
CA THR A 137 0.36 25.29 -12.82
C THR A 137 1.53 25.41 -11.84
N LEU A 138 1.67 24.44 -10.92
CA LEU A 138 2.78 24.44 -9.97
C LEU A 138 4.13 24.12 -10.62
N ILE A 139 4.15 23.21 -11.58
CA ILE A 139 5.38 22.92 -12.34
C ILE A 139 5.81 24.15 -13.12
N ASP A 140 4.90 24.79 -13.82
CA ASP A 140 5.19 25.97 -14.63
C ASP A 140 5.70 27.15 -13.78
N ASN A 141 5.11 27.36 -12.58
CA ASN A 141 5.54 28.40 -11.66
C ASN A 141 6.90 28.12 -10.98
N ASN A 142 7.33 26.85 -10.90
CA ASN A 142 8.62 26.47 -10.32
C ASN A 142 9.72 26.25 -11.38
N ALA A 143 9.40 26.39 -12.65
CA ALA A 143 10.35 26.22 -13.77
C ALA A 143 11.13 27.51 -14.11
N VAL A 144 11.10 28.54 -13.23
CA VAL A 144 11.84 29.82 -13.39
C VAL A 144 13.06 29.85 -12.48
#